data_ab4a9ad2f3caeacb186db643fbcd2214
#
_entry.id   ab4a9ad2f3caeacb186db643fbcd2214
#
_cell.length_a   1.000
_cell.length_b   1.000
_cell.length_c   1.000
_cell.angle_alpha   90.00
_cell.angle_beta   90.00
_cell.angle_gamma   90.00
#
_symmetry.space_group_name_H-M   'P 1'
#
loop_
_entity.id
_entity.type
_entity.pdbx_description
1 polymer ?
#
loop_
_entity_poly.entity_id
_entity_poly.type
_entity_poly.pdbx_seq_one_letter_code
_entity_poly.pdbx_strand_id
1 'polypeptide(L)'
;MKSSFLKASMIACAVCSFAMAEGAFIGYEGGYSFASNWKEKTTDGESGSVRKGQFNSGVKAGYDFDNFRAYGAYFYSFQTKKQIEDDDDRFTVKWKKHSLLAGVDYTPSIIEDIKLVAGGYTGVSRLLISRDDENKKFYDTGFVLGAKFGAEYLLDQNNILEAGIKTDYTFYKADDVSRVRESNIGLYVGYTYKF
;
A
#
# COMPACT_ATOMS: atom_id res chain seq x y z
N MET A 1 -21.91 13.38 -19.53
CA MET A 1 -22.33 12.12 -18.86
C MET A 1 -22.11 10.84 -19.68
N LYS A 2 -22.21 10.80 -21.01
CA LYS A 2 -22.02 9.58 -21.84
C LYS A 2 -20.59 8.96 -21.78
N SER A 3 -19.53 9.76 -21.64
CA SER A 3 -18.14 9.28 -21.64
C SER A 3 -17.73 8.51 -20.37
N SER A 4 -18.31 8.83 -19.22
CA SER A 4 -18.01 8.14 -17.96
C SER A 4 -18.63 6.75 -17.89
N PHE A 5 -19.83 6.57 -18.48
CA PHE A 5 -20.52 5.28 -18.53
C PHE A 5 -19.77 4.28 -19.43
N LEU A 6 -19.25 4.75 -20.57
CA LEU A 6 -18.49 3.91 -21.49
C LEU A 6 -17.17 3.43 -20.86
N LYS A 7 -16.49 4.29 -20.12
CA LYS A 7 -15.25 3.93 -19.38
C LYS A 7 -15.52 2.93 -18.27
N ALA A 8 -16.59 3.10 -17.50
CA ALA A 8 -16.99 2.17 -16.46
C ALA A 8 -17.38 0.79 -17.02
N SER A 9 -18.10 0.76 -18.16
CA SER A 9 -18.47 -0.47 -18.86
C SER A 9 -17.25 -1.21 -19.41
N MET A 10 -16.27 -0.52 -19.99
CA MET A 10 -15.03 -1.16 -20.47
C MET A 10 -14.20 -1.74 -19.32
N ILE A 11 -14.13 -1.06 -18.19
CA ILE A 11 -13.44 -1.57 -17.01
C ILE A 11 -14.16 -2.80 -16.46
N ALA A 12 -15.50 -2.78 -16.36
CA ALA A 12 -16.28 -3.93 -15.91
C ALA A 12 -16.12 -5.14 -16.83
N CYS A 13 -16.15 -4.97 -18.16
CA CYS A 13 -15.91 -6.05 -19.11
C CYS A 13 -14.48 -6.62 -19.02
N ALA A 14 -13.46 -5.77 -18.84
CA ALA A 14 -12.08 -6.22 -18.65
C ALA A 14 -11.93 -7.04 -17.36
N VAL A 15 -12.55 -6.62 -16.27
CA VAL A 15 -12.55 -7.35 -14.99
C VAL A 15 -13.27 -8.70 -15.12
N CYS A 16 -14.42 -8.74 -15.79
CA CYS A 16 -15.14 -10.00 -16.01
C CYS A 16 -14.36 -10.98 -16.92
N SER A 17 -13.70 -10.50 -17.96
CA SER A 17 -12.88 -11.35 -18.83
C SER A 17 -11.65 -11.89 -18.09
N PHE A 18 -11.08 -11.11 -17.18
CA PHE A 18 -9.96 -11.53 -16.37
C PHE A 18 -10.35 -12.60 -15.34
N ALA A 19 -11.52 -12.49 -14.74
CA ALA A 19 -12.06 -13.44 -13.76
C ALA A 19 -12.42 -14.81 -14.35
N MET A 20 -12.46 -14.97 -15.67
CA MET A 20 -12.72 -16.25 -16.34
C MET A 20 -11.43 -16.97 -16.78
N ALA A 21 -10.26 -16.41 -16.51
CA ALA A 21 -8.98 -17.05 -16.84
C ALA A 21 -8.56 -17.93 -15.65
N GLU A 22 -8.33 -19.22 -15.89
CA GLU A 22 -7.78 -20.16 -14.90
C GLU A 22 -6.48 -19.57 -14.32
N GLY A 23 -6.40 -19.44 -12.98
CA GLY A 23 -5.29 -18.80 -12.29
C GLY A 23 -5.46 -17.30 -12.02
N ALA A 24 -6.51 -16.65 -12.52
CA ALA A 24 -6.81 -15.28 -12.10
C ALA A 24 -7.25 -15.25 -10.63
N PHE A 25 -6.97 -14.16 -9.94
CA PHE A 25 -7.37 -13.99 -8.55
C PHE A 25 -7.77 -12.56 -8.20
N ILE A 26 -8.57 -12.45 -7.16
CA ILE A 26 -8.85 -11.20 -6.47
C ILE A 26 -8.57 -11.39 -4.98
N GLY A 27 -8.06 -10.37 -4.30
CA GLY A 27 -7.78 -10.45 -2.87
C GLY A 27 -8.03 -9.14 -2.16
N TYR A 28 -8.24 -9.26 -0.87
CA TYR A 28 -8.30 -8.15 0.08
C TYR A 28 -7.16 -8.29 1.09
N GLU A 29 -6.52 -7.19 1.45
CA GLU A 29 -5.42 -7.16 2.40
C GLU A 29 -5.62 -6.02 3.39
N GLY A 30 -5.47 -6.31 4.67
CA GLY A 30 -5.41 -5.35 5.76
C GLY A 30 -4.05 -5.40 6.44
N GLY A 31 -3.54 -4.25 6.89
CA GLY A 31 -2.25 -4.19 7.55
C GLY A 31 -2.13 -3.08 8.57
N TYR A 32 -1.14 -3.24 9.45
CA TYR A 32 -0.76 -2.24 10.42
C TYR A 32 0.73 -1.98 10.35
N SER A 33 1.11 -0.76 9.98
CA SER A 33 2.50 -0.28 10.02
C SER A 33 2.79 0.26 11.41
N PHE A 34 3.69 -0.38 12.16
CA PHE A 34 4.07 0.04 13.51
C PHE A 34 5.27 0.99 13.55
N ALA A 35 5.97 1.17 12.43
CA ALA A 35 7.02 2.15 12.29
C ALA A 35 6.93 2.82 10.91
N SER A 36 6.26 3.96 10.88
CA SER A 36 6.35 4.91 9.76
C SER A 36 7.32 6.00 10.20
N ASN A 37 8.52 5.99 9.62
CA ASN A 37 9.56 6.98 9.91
C ASN A 37 9.61 7.98 8.76
N TRP A 38 9.29 9.23 9.06
CA TRP A 38 9.45 10.36 8.16
C TRP A 38 10.80 11.01 8.43
N LYS A 39 11.64 11.10 7.41
CA LYS A 39 12.90 11.85 7.46
C LYS A 39 12.81 12.99 6.46
N GLU A 40 12.82 14.19 6.96
CA GLU A 40 13.01 15.40 6.17
C GLU A 40 14.48 15.80 6.26
N LYS A 41 15.14 15.98 5.13
CA LYS A 41 16.47 16.59 5.06
C LYS A 41 16.29 17.99 4.50
N THR A 42 16.44 18.98 5.35
CA THR A 42 16.59 20.38 4.94
C THR A 42 18.06 20.67 4.63
N THR A 43 18.34 21.58 3.74
CA THR A 43 19.71 21.99 3.34
C THR A 43 20.55 22.48 4.53
N ASP A 44 19.94 22.92 5.60
CA ASP A 44 20.59 23.43 6.82
C ASP A 44 20.84 22.39 7.92
N GLY A 45 20.62 21.09 7.62
CA GLY A 45 21.07 19.99 8.48
C GLY A 45 20.12 19.57 9.60
N GLU A 46 18.97 20.22 9.77
CA GLU A 46 17.95 19.77 10.73
C GLU A 46 17.18 18.56 10.19
N SER A 47 17.16 17.46 10.94
CA SER A 47 16.41 16.25 10.59
C SER A 47 15.29 16.01 11.61
N GLY A 48 14.05 16.32 11.21
CA GLY A 48 12.86 15.92 11.95
C GLY A 48 12.51 14.44 11.66
N SER A 49 12.29 13.64 12.69
CA SER A 49 11.75 12.29 12.50
C SER A 49 10.43 12.13 13.25
N VAL A 50 9.40 11.71 12.51
CA VAL A 50 8.07 11.43 13.08
C VAL A 50 7.81 9.94 12.95
N ARG A 51 7.62 9.27 14.08
CA ARG A 51 7.29 7.84 14.14
C ARG A 51 5.85 7.65 14.61
N LYS A 52 5.01 6.98 13.81
CA LYS A 52 3.64 6.66 14.21
C LYS A 52 3.12 5.40 13.50
N GLY A 53 2.24 4.64 14.18
CA GLY A 53 1.54 3.53 13.59
C GLY A 53 0.39 3.98 12.68
N GLN A 54 0.11 3.21 11.62
CA GLN A 54 -0.95 3.49 10.65
C GLN A 54 -1.59 2.21 10.15
N PHE A 55 -2.92 2.15 10.19
CA PHE A 55 -3.68 1.09 9.52
C PHE A 55 -3.79 1.36 8.02
N ASN A 56 -3.75 0.29 7.24
CA ASN A 56 -4.02 0.33 5.82
C ASN A 56 -4.89 -0.86 5.41
N SER A 57 -5.65 -0.69 4.34
CA SER A 57 -6.34 -1.79 3.69
C SER A 57 -6.37 -1.58 2.18
N GLY A 58 -6.52 -2.67 1.44
CA GLY A 58 -6.50 -2.58 -0.01
C GLY A 58 -7.07 -3.82 -0.68
N VAL A 59 -7.22 -3.69 -1.98
CA VAL A 59 -7.61 -4.77 -2.87
C VAL A 59 -6.48 -5.06 -3.83
N LYS A 60 -6.29 -6.32 -4.18
CA LYS A 60 -5.32 -6.79 -5.16
C LYS A 60 -6.01 -7.70 -6.18
N ALA A 61 -5.59 -7.64 -7.42
CA ALA A 61 -6.03 -8.56 -8.48
C ALA A 61 -4.83 -8.88 -9.36
N GLY A 62 -4.79 -10.12 -9.84
CA GLY A 62 -3.64 -10.59 -10.58
C GLY A 62 -3.80 -11.98 -11.11
N TYR A 63 -2.68 -12.57 -11.49
CA TYR A 63 -2.59 -13.92 -12.05
C TYR A 63 -1.56 -14.74 -11.28
N ASP A 64 -1.93 -15.98 -10.96
CA ASP A 64 -1.10 -16.96 -10.28
C ASP A 64 -0.54 -17.95 -11.31
N PHE A 65 0.79 -18.05 -11.37
CA PHE A 65 1.56 -18.95 -12.23
C PHE A 65 2.18 -20.08 -11.40
N ASP A 66 1.40 -20.70 -10.51
CA ASP A 66 1.80 -21.74 -9.55
C ASP A 66 2.76 -21.24 -8.45
N ASN A 67 4.02 -21.03 -8.79
CA ASN A 67 5.05 -20.57 -7.85
C ASN A 67 5.32 -19.06 -7.94
N PHE A 68 4.70 -18.38 -8.87
CA PHE A 68 4.83 -16.93 -9.04
C PHE A 68 3.46 -16.29 -9.21
N ARG A 69 3.31 -15.11 -8.65
CA ARG A 69 2.07 -14.36 -8.73
C ARG A 69 2.40 -12.92 -9.11
N ALA A 70 1.77 -12.42 -10.18
CA ALA A 70 1.86 -11.02 -10.58
C ALA A 70 0.54 -10.31 -10.31
N TYR A 71 0.57 -9.11 -9.76
CA TYR A 71 -0.65 -8.39 -9.37
C TYR A 71 -0.53 -6.88 -9.47
N GLY A 72 -1.70 -6.24 -9.63
CA GLY A 72 -1.92 -4.84 -9.33
C GLY A 72 -2.70 -4.71 -8.02
N ALA A 73 -2.44 -3.66 -7.25
CA ALA A 73 -3.10 -3.43 -5.98
C ALA A 73 -3.38 -1.94 -5.73
N TYR A 74 -4.49 -1.66 -5.06
CA TYR A 74 -4.81 -0.35 -4.54
C TYR A 74 -4.93 -0.41 -3.03
N PHE A 75 -4.18 0.46 -2.33
CA PHE A 75 -4.20 0.57 -0.88
C PHE A 75 -4.63 1.95 -0.42
N TYR A 76 -5.42 1.96 0.63
CA TYR A 76 -5.78 3.14 1.39
C TYR A 76 -5.18 3.05 2.80
N SER A 77 -4.34 4.02 3.16
CA SER A 77 -3.84 4.18 4.52
C SER A 77 -4.73 5.17 5.26
N PHE A 78 -5.31 4.70 6.37
CA PHE A 78 -6.30 5.45 7.13
C PHE A 78 -5.69 6.70 7.76
N GLN A 79 -6.55 7.69 7.96
CA GLN A 79 -6.12 8.98 8.51
C GLN A 79 -5.50 8.81 9.89
N THR A 80 -4.26 9.29 10.02
CA THR A 80 -3.55 9.40 11.29
C THR A 80 -3.46 10.87 11.68
N LYS A 81 -3.51 11.14 13.00
CA LYS A 81 -3.44 12.48 13.58
C LYS A 81 -2.24 12.56 14.50
N LYS A 82 -1.48 13.65 14.43
CA LYS A 82 -0.44 14.01 15.40
C LYS A 82 -0.67 15.43 15.86
N GLN A 83 -0.70 15.63 17.18
CA GLN A 83 -0.62 16.95 17.80
C GLN A 83 0.86 17.30 17.91
N ILE A 84 1.20 18.47 17.45
CA ILE A 84 2.53 19.08 17.60
C ILE A 84 2.31 20.28 18.53
N GLU A 85 3.03 20.27 19.65
CA GLU A 85 3.09 21.40 20.59
C GLU A 85 4.39 22.14 20.28
N ASP A 86 4.29 23.37 19.82
CA ASP A 86 5.39 24.29 19.65
C ASP A 86 5.15 25.47 20.60
N ASP A 87 6.15 25.96 21.30
CA ASP A 87 6.17 26.79 22.50
C ASP A 87 4.93 27.66 22.83
N ASP A 88 4.10 28.08 21.86
CA ASP A 88 2.87 28.84 22.06
C ASP A 88 1.64 28.38 21.25
N ASP A 89 1.79 27.43 20.29
CA ASP A 89 0.69 26.99 19.42
C ASP A 89 0.54 25.46 19.37
N ARG A 90 -0.71 24.99 19.56
CA ARG A 90 -1.08 23.58 19.39
C ARG A 90 -1.77 23.40 18.06
N PHE A 91 -1.14 22.70 17.11
CA PHE A 91 -1.78 22.37 15.85
C PHE A 91 -1.83 20.86 15.60
N THR A 92 -2.90 20.42 14.93
CA THR A 92 -3.10 19.00 14.57
C THR A 92 -2.82 18.79 13.10
N VAL A 93 -1.85 17.92 12.81
CA VAL A 93 -1.58 17.46 11.44
C VAL A 93 -2.30 16.15 11.21
N LYS A 94 -3.09 16.09 10.14
CA LYS A 94 -3.83 14.90 9.69
C LYS A 94 -3.29 14.49 8.32
N TRP A 95 -3.01 13.19 8.14
CA TRP A 95 -2.59 12.68 6.84
C TRP A 95 -3.25 11.36 6.51
N LYS A 96 -3.47 11.14 5.23
CA LYS A 96 -3.96 9.90 4.63
C LYS A 96 -3.24 9.64 3.31
N LYS A 97 -3.18 8.39 2.89
CA LYS A 97 -2.40 7.99 1.74
C LYS A 97 -3.19 7.03 0.84
N HIS A 98 -3.08 7.23 -0.47
CA HIS A 98 -3.60 6.33 -1.50
C HIS A 98 -2.42 5.80 -2.30
N SER A 99 -2.33 4.49 -2.48
CA SER A 99 -1.22 3.87 -3.22
C SER A 99 -1.75 2.95 -4.31
N LEU A 100 -1.18 3.08 -5.49
CA LEU A 100 -1.39 2.16 -6.61
C LEU A 100 -0.07 1.43 -6.85
N LEU A 101 -0.09 0.11 -6.69
CA LEU A 101 1.09 -0.73 -6.68
C LEU A 101 0.98 -1.84 -7.72
N ALA A 102 2.13 -2.27 -8.24
CA ALA A 102 2.29 -3.51 -8.98
C ALA A 102 3.34 -4.38 -8.27
N GLY A 103 3.12 -5.66 -8.19
CA GLY A 103 4.00 -6.56 -7.46
C GLY A 103 4.12 -7.94 -8.08
N VAL A 104 5.19 -8.63 -7.67
CA VAL A 104 5.43 -10.03 -7.98
C VAL A 104 5.77 -10.75 -6.68
N ASP A 105 5.13 -11.89 -6.46
CA ASP A 105 5.38 -12.79 -5.34
C ASP A 105 5.94 -14.12 -5.86
N TYR A 106 6.91 -14.66 -5.15
CA TYR A 106 7.34 -16.04 -5.25
C TYR A 106 6.68 -16.82 -4.13
N THR A 107 5.94 -17.89 -4.48
CA THR A 107 5.04 -18.65 -3.58
C THR A 107 5.31 -20.15 -3.60
N PRO A 108 6.52 -20.62 -3.24
CA PRO A 108 6.86 -22.03 -3.23
C PRO A 108 6.08 -22.77 -2.13
N SER A 109 5.60 -23.98 -2.44
CA SER A 109 4.98 -24.87 -1.45
C SER A 109 6.04 -25.42 -0.49
N ILE A 110 5.75 -25.39 0.81
CA ILE A 110 6.54 -26.04 1.85
C ILE A 110 5.93 -27.39 2.21
N ILE A 111 4.62 -27.40 2.38
CA ILE A 111 3.77 -28.57 2.63
C ILE A 111 2.47 -28.39 1.83
N GLU A 112 1.62 -29.40 1.81
CA GLU A 112 0.44 -29.49 0.94
C GLU A 112 -0.44 -28.23 1.00
N ASP A 113 -0.71 -27.69 2.20
CA ASP A 113 -1.59 -26.53 2.39
C ASP A 113 -0.86 -25.23 2.73
N ILE A 114 0.47 -25.23 2.82
CA ILE A 114 1.24 -24.05 3.21
C ILE A 114 2.27 -23.70 2.16
N LYS A 115 2.20 -22.44 1.69
CA LYS A 115 3.21 -21.84 0.82
C LYS A 115 3.93 -20.69 1.54
N LEU A 116 5.21 -20.51 1.24
CA LEU A 116 5.90 -19.26 1.57
C LEU A 116 5.45 -18.15 0.63
N VAL A 117 5.59 -16.91 1.10
CA VAL A 117 5.43 -15.72 0.25
C VAL A 117 6.68 -14.86 0.40
N ALA A 118 7.38 -14.64 -0.71
CA ALA A 118 8.47 -13.69 -0.80
C ALA A 118 8.21 -12.78 -2.01
N GLY A 119 7.92 -11.51 -1.78
CA GLY A 119 7.47 -10.63 -2.85
C GLY A 119 8.12 -9.26 -2.84
N GLY A 120 8.13 -8.64 -4.01
CA GLY A 120 8.50 -7.26 -4.23
C GLY A 120 7.39 -6.48 -4.91
N TYR A 121 7.25 -5.23 -4.58
CA TYR A 121 6.26 -4.35 -5.20
C TYR A 121 6.78 -2.93 -5.38
N THR A 122 6.23 -2.26 -6.36
CA THR A 122 6.55 -0.88 -6.69
C THR A 122 5.30 -0.13 -7.14
N GLY A 123 5.34 1.18 -7.15
CA GLY A 123 4.22 1.97 -7.63
C GLY A 123 4.28 3.42 -7.22
N VAL A 124 3.10 4.03 -7.15
CA VAL A 124 2.94 5.44 -6.80
C VAL A 124 2.02 5.60 -5.60
N SER A 125 2.36 6.55 -4.75
CA SER A 125 1.58 6.88 -3.57
C SER A 125 1.26 8.37 -3.57
N ARG A 126 -0.01 8.71 -3.31
CA ARG A 126 -0.47 10.09 -3.15
C ARG A 126 -0.81 10.34 -1.69
N LEU A 127 -0.06 11.22 -1.09
CA LEU A 127 -0.22 11.70 0.27
C LEU A 127 -1.11 12.94 0.29
N LEU A 128 -2.04 12.97 1.24
CA LEU A 128 -2.86 14.16 1.56
C LEU A 128 -2.55 14.57 2.99
N ILE A 129 -2.03 15.76 3.16
CA ILE A 129 -1.78 16.40 4.45
C ILE A 129 -2.77 17.53 4.63
N SER A 130 -3.39 17.62 5.80
CA SER A 130 -4.31 18.68 6.19
C SER A 130 -3.91 19.23 7.54
N ARG A 131 -3.74 20.56 7.64
CA ARG A 131 -3.56 21.28 8.90
C ARG A 131 -4.89 21.91 9.33
N ASP A 132 -5.19 21.86 10.64
CA ASP A 132 -6.45 22.38 11.16
C ASP A 132 -6.50 23.92 11.20
N ASP A 133 -5.35 24.60 11.29
CA ASP A 133 -5.25 26.05 11.46
C ASP A 133 -5.40 26.85 10.16
N GLU A 134 -5.03 26.30 9.01
CA GLU A 134 -4.98 27.05 7.74
C GLU A 134 -5.98 26.62 6.67
N ASN A 135 -6.80 25.62 6.89
CA ASN A 135 -7.72 25.04 5.86
C ASN A 135 -7.03 24.66 4.53
N LYS A 136 -5.69 24.57 4.54
CA LYS A 136 -4.88 24.20 3.36
C LYS A 136 -4.68 22.69 3.28
N LYS A 137 -4.88 22.15 2.09
CA LYS A 137 -4.61 20.75 1.75
C LYS A 137 -3.39 20.69 0.86
N PHE A 138 -2.38 19.96 1.29
CA PHE A 138 -1.19 19.68 0.52
C PHE A 138 -1.30 18.28 -0.07
N TYR A 139 -0.93 18.16 -1.34
CA TYR A 139 -0.90 16.89 -2.07
C TYR A 139 0.53 16.64 -2.49
N ASP A 140 1.05 15.49 -2.15
CA ASP A 140 2.36 15.06 -2.62
C ASP A 140 2.27 13.67 -3.22
N THR A 141 3.06 13.41 -4.27
CA THR A 141 3.09 12.15 -4.97
C THR A 141 4.50 11.57 -4.90
N GLY A 142 4.59 10.34 -4.40
CA GLY A 142 5.85 9.65 -4.22
C GLY A 142 5.90 8.32 -4.96
N PHE A 143 7.12 7.88 -5.26
CA PHE A 143 7.42 6.55 -5.77
C PHE A 143 7.61 5.59 -4.61
N VAL A 144 6.97 4.43 -4.66
CA VAL A 144 7.01 3.38 -3.64
C VAL A 144 7.86 2.22 -4.15
N LEU A 145 8.74 1.72 -3.29
CA LEU A 145 9.45 0.46 -3.46
C LEU A 145 9.31 -0.35 -2.17
N GLY A 146 8.86 -1.59 -2.27
CA GLY A 146 8.63 -2.41 -1.09
C GLY A 146 8.89 -3.89 -1.30
N ALA A 147 8.96 -4.59 -0.17
CA ALA A 147 9.08 -6.04 -0.12
C ALA A 147 8.14 -6.60 0.94
N LYS A 148 7.74 -7.85 0.76
CA LYS A 148 6.96 -8.60 1.74
C LYS A 148 7.49 -10.02 1.90
N PHE A 149 7.30 -10.56 3.09
CA PHE A 149 7.62 -11.94 3.43
C PHE A 149 6.55 -12.49 4.36
N GLY A 150 6.08 -13.70 4.09
CA GLY A 150 5.00 -14.29 4.86
C GLY A 150 4.73 -15.74 4.51
N ALA A 151 3.54 -16.20 4.87
CA ALA A 151 3.03 -17.51 4.53
C ALA A 151 1.58 -17.43 4.08
N GLU A 152 1.20 -18.33 3.22
CA GLU A 152 -0.16 -18.61 2.78
C GLU A 152 -0.62 -19.93 3.36
N TYR A 153 -1.89 -19.99 3.74
CA TYR A 153 -2.60 -21.21 4.07
C TYR A 153 -3.76 -21.40 3.09
N LEU A 154 -3.75 -22.49 2.36
CA LEU A 154 -4.80 -22.88 1.44
C LEU A 154 -5.95 -23.48 2.23
N LEU A 155 -7.08 -22.76 2.33
CA LEU A 155 -8.31 -23.28 2.95
C LEU A 155 -8.96 -24.32 2.06
N ASP A 156 -8.89 -24.13 0.75
CA ASP A 156 -9.29 -25.02 -0.33
C ASP A 156 -8.62 -24.57 -1.65
N GLN A 157 -9.04 -25.16 -2.78
CA GLN A 157 -8.45 -24.89 -4.10
C GLN A 157 -8.58 -23.42 -4.55
N ASN A 158 -9.59 -22.70 -4.04
CA ASN A 158 -9.92 -21.33 -4.44
C ASN A 158 -9.64 -20.30 -3.35
N ASN A 159 -9.62 -20.70 -2.08
CA ASN A 159 -9.60 -19.80 -0.93
C ASN A 159 -8.27 -19.86 -0.19
N ILE A 160 -7.60 -18.72 -0.08
CA ILE A 160 -6.25 -18.60 0.47
C ILE A 160 -6.23 -17.49 1.52
N LEU A 161 -5.70 -17.82 2.70
CA LEU A 161 -5.33 -16.83 3.72
C LEU A 161 -3.83 -16.56 3.65
N GLU A 162 -3.44 -15.31 3.78
CA GLU A 162 -2.05 -14.87 3.75
C GLU A 162 -1.76 -14.01 4.98
N ALA A 163 -0.60 -14.20 5.62
CA ALA A 163 -0.14 -13.34 6.71
C ALA A 163 1.38 -13.17 6.64
N GLY A 164 1.87 -11.99 7.05
CA GLY A 164 3.30 -11.74 7.00
C GLY A 164 3.71 -10.34 7.43
N ILE A 165 4.94 -10.00 7.06
CA ILE A 165 5.56 -8.71 7.29
C ILE A 165 5.76 -8.04 5.94
N LYS A 166 5.51 -6.73 5.87
CA LYS A 166 5.84 -5.90 4.71
C LYS A 166 6.63 -4.68 5.12
N THR A 167 7.53 -4.27 4.24
CA THR A 167 8.30 -3.03 4.38
C THR A 167 8.32 -2.28 3.08
N ASP A 168 8.24 -0.96 3.14
CA ASP A 168 8.34 -0.10 1.97
C ASP A 168 9.06 1.20 2.25
N TYR A 169 9.61 1.75 1.18
CA TYR A 169 10.16 3.09 1.12
C TYR A 169 9.36 3.90 0.11
N THR A 170 8.95 5.10 0.50
CA THR A 170 8.31 6.06 -0.39
C THR A 170 9.21 7.27 -0.54
N PHE A 171 9.50 7.61 -1.78
CA PHE A 171 10.30 8.78 -2.17
C PHE A 171 9.35 9.84 -2.71
N TYR A 172 9.13 10.91 -1.94
CA TYR A 172 8.32 12.04 -2.37
C TYR A 172 9.19 13.04 -3.13
N LYS A 173 8.63 13.60 -4.21
CA LYS A 173 9.23 14.75 -4.89
C LYS A 173 8.82 15.99 -4.11
N ALA A 174 9.66 16.46 -3.22
CA ALA A 174 9.52 17.80 -2.69
C ALA A 174 10.08 18.82 -3.70
N ASP A 175 9.53 20.02 -3.73
CA ASP A 175 10.09 21.15 -4.46
C ASP A 175 11.57 21.36 -4.06
N ASP A 176 12.35 21.96 -4.91
CA ASP A 176 13.82 22.08 -5.00
C ASP A 176 14.65 22.08 -3.69
N VAL A 177 14.06 22.14 -2.51
CA VAL A 177 14.74 22.36 -1.23
C VAL A 177 14.70 21.17 -0.27
N SER A 178 13.73 20.24 -0.38
CA SER A 178 13.56 19.17 0.62
C SER A 178 13.27 17.81 -0.02
N ARG A 179 14.02 16.79 0.37
CA ARG A 179 13.73 15.38 0.03
C ARG A 179 13.06 14.71 1.22
N VAL A 180 11.79 14.39 1.07
CA VAL A 180 11.05 13.64 2.09
C VAL A 180 11.09 12.15 1.75
N ARG A 181 11.52 11.33 2.70
CA ARG A 181 11.53 9.87 2.61
C ARG A 181 10.69 9.30 3.73
N GLU A 182 9.79 8.39 3.38
CA GLU A 182 9.02 7.61 4.34
C GLU A 182 9.48 6.16 4.28
N SER A 183 9.79 5.56 5.42
CA SER A 183 10.02 4.12 5.53
C SER A 183 8.97 3.51 6.45
N ASN A 184 8.36 2.43 6.00
CA ASN A 184 7.33 1.70 6.71
C ASN A 184 7.76 0.26 6.95
N ILE A 185 7.41 -0.28 8.12
CA ILE A 185 7.44 -1.71 8.40
C ILE A 185 6.17 -2.07 9.17
N GLY A 186 5.54 -3.18 8.82
CA GLY A 186 4.27 -3.58 9.43
C GLY A 186 3.91 -5.04 9.19
N LEU A 187 2.86 -5.47 9.85
CA LEU A 187 2.22 -6.76 9.64
C LEU A 187 1.06 -6.60 8.66
N TYR A 188 0.77 -7.65 7.94
CA TYR A 188 -0.42 -7.74 7.08
C TYR A 188 -1.09 -9.10 7.20
N VAL A 189 -2.39 -9.10 6.93
CA VAL A 189 -3.20 -10.28 6.70
C VAL A 189 -4.02 -10.07 5.44
N GLY A 190 -4.22 -11.11 4.67
CA GLY A 190 -4.94 -11.06 3.41
C GLY A 190 -5.80 -12.29 3.18
N TYR A 191 -6.82 -12.11 2.38
CA TYR A 191 -7.62 -13.18 1.82
C TYR A 191 -7.61 -13.05 0.30
N THR A 192 -7.44 -14.18 -0.39
CA THR A 192 -7.40 -14.25 -1.85
C THR A 192 -8.34 -15.34 -2.33
N TYR A 193 -9.14 -15.01 -3.32
CA TYR A 193 -9.98 -15.96 -4.08
C TYR A 193 -9.38 -16.16 -5.47
N LYS A 194 -9.10 -17.41 -5.82
CA LYS A 194 -8.65 -17.85 -7.16
C LYS A 194 -9.87 -18.36 -7.96
N PHE A 195 -9.91 -17.99 -9.22
CA PHE A 195 -10.95 -18.41 -10.15
C PHE A 195 -10.57 -19.71 -10.87
#